data_9b5f270f774fd2298e05165cd6182856
#
_entry.id   9b5f270f774fd2298e05165cd6182856
#
_cell.length_a   1.000
_cell.length_b   1.000
_cell.length_c   1.000
_cell.angle_alpha   90.00
_cell.angle_beta   90.00
_cell.angle_gamma   90.00
#
_symmetry.space_group_name_H-M   'P 1'
#
loop_
_entity.id
_entity.type
_entity.pdbx_description
1 polymer ?
#
loop_
_entity_poly.entity_id
_entity_poly.type
_entity_poly.pdbx_seq_one_letter_code
_entity_poly.pdbx_strand_id
1 'polypeptide(L)'
;MSSRGDWHNGAMFSDQQRHGPLHLPGTSSVGVLLLHGFTATTASVRDWAHAVHEATDDAGAHPGVRVPLLPGHGTRWEELAEQPWQAWRDAVDEQYWALRREHEHVVVGGLSMGGALALHTAARREVSGVLLVNPALSLVNRMARFSHLASPVVASLPGIGGDVKKEDALESTYDRTPLAAVAQLNVLMHRTVRMLPAITAPTVVFRSEVDHIVSGDSADLVAEHSSGEVRVVDLQNSYHVATLDHDAPLLERISRDAVQRFSRGERFLPEDPS
;
A
#
# COMPACT_ATOMS: atom_id res chain seq x y z
N MET A 1 -24.00 13.85 -19.56
CA MET A 1 -22.72 13.21 -19.22
C MET A 1 -23.05 12.01 -18.36
N SER A 2 -22.97 10.82 -18.95
CA SER A 2 -23.43 9.57 -18.33
C SER A 2 -22.26 9.00 -17.49
N SER A 3 -22.43 8.94 -16.18
CA SER A 3 -21.54 8.20 -15.27
C SER A 3 -21.70 6.70 -15.62
N ARG A 4 -20.67 6.10 -16.23
CA ARG A 4 -20.62 4.64 -16.35
C ARG A 4 -20.29 4.07 -14.98
N GLY A 5 -21.25 3.43 -14.33
CA GLY A 5 -21.03 2.69 -13.11
C GLY A 5 -20.29 1.39 -13.42
N ASP A 6 -19.23 1.13 -12.67
CA ASP A 6 -18.47 -0.12 -12.73
C ASP A 6 -19.18 -1.19 -11.90
N TRP A 7 -19.36 -2.37 -12.49
CA TRP A 7 -20.01 -3.51 -11.89
C TRP A 7 -18.96 -4.48 -11.34
N HIS A 8 -18.91 -4.66 -10.02
CA HIS A 8 -18.32 -5.83 -9.39
C HIS A 8 -19.40 -6.57 -8.60
N ASN A 9 -19.60 -7.83 -8.89
CA ASN A 9 -20.59 -8.72 -8.25
C ASN A 9 -22.03 -8.18 -8.21
N GLY A 10 -22.46 -7.44 -9.22
CA GLY A 10 -23.85 -7.02 -9.38
C GLY A 10 -24.32 -5.85 -8.50
N ALA A 11 -23.44 -5.27 -7.67
CA ALA A 11 -23.74 -4.09 -6.87
C ALA A 11 -23.04 -2.84 -7.43
N MET A 12 -23.81 -1.77 -7.68
CA MET A 12 -23.29 -0.46 -8.06
C MET A 12 -22.87 0.28 -6.78
N PHE A 13 -21.57 0.44 -6.54
CA PHE A 13 -21.09 1.30 -5.45
C PHE A 13 -21.28 2.78 -5.80
N SER A 14 -21.70 3.59 -4.83
CA SER A 14 -21.64 5.04 -4.99
C SER A 14 -20.16 5.48 -5.05
N ASP A 15 -19.89 6.61 -5.71
CA ASP A 15 -18.54 7.18 -5.81
C ASP A 15 -17.88 7.34 -4.44
N GLN A 16 -18.65 7.79 -3.46
CA GLN A 16 -18.20 7.94 -2.07
C GLN A 16 -17.85 6.60 -1.39
N GLN A 17 -18.58 5.52 -1.71
CA GLN A 17 -18.27 4.17 -1.18
C GLN A 17 -16.99 3.62 -1.79
N ARG A 18 -16.68 3.96 -3.05
CA ARG A 18 -15.47 3.50 -3.74
C ARG A 18 -14.20 4.15 -3.21
N HIS A 19 -14.27 5.44 -2.87
CA HIS A 19 -13.11 6.26 -2.48
C HIS A 19 -12.97 6.45 -0.98
N GLY A 20 -13.99 6.13 -0.18
CA GLY A 20 -13.99 6.23 1.27
C GLY A 20 -13.27 5.06 1.96
N PRO A 21 -13.07 5.14 3.29
CA PRO A 21 -12.46 4.06 4.04
C PRO A 21 -13.25 2.75 3.88
N LEU A 22 -12.53 1.62 3.94
CA LEU A 22 -13.14 0.28 3.87
C LEU A 22 -12.89 -0.47 5.17
N HIS A 23 -13.93 -1.12 5.67
CA HIS A 23 -13.85 -2.05 6.77
C HIS A 23 -14.63 -3.32 6.42
N LEU A 24 -13.92 -4.44 6.31
CA LEU A 24 -14.48 -5.78 6.12
C LEU A 24 -14.27 -6.53 7.45
N PRO A 25 -15.34 -6.77 8.23
CA PRO A 25 -15.22 -7.48 9.50
C PRO A 25 -14.86 -8.94 9.23
N GLY A 26 -13.96 -9.51 10.04
CA GLY A 26 -13.54 -10.91 9.95
C GLY A 26 -13.67 -11.62 11.28
N THR A 27 -13.68 -12.95 11.22
CA THR A 27 -13.81 -13.84 12.41
C THR A 27 -12.56 -14.70 12.65
N SER A 28 -11.57 -14.65 11.75
CA SER A 28 -10.30 -15.34 11.96
C SER A 28 -9.42 -14.61 12.98
N SER A 29 -8.34 -15.25 13.44
CA SER A 29 -7.34 -14.63 14.30
C SER A 29 -6.52 -13.52 13.62
N VAL A 30 -6.71 -13.29 12.30
CA VAL A 30 -5.92 -12.37 11.49
C VAL A 30 -6.68 -11.09 11.15
N GLY A 31 -6.05 -9.94 11.40
CA GLY A 31 -6.45 -8.64 10.88
C GLY A 31 -5.44 -8.13 9.85
N VAL A 32 -5.90 -7.53 8.77
CA VAL A 32 -5.06 -6.99 7.70
C VAL A 32 -5.31 -5.50 7.54
N LEU A 33 -4.24 -4.71 7.57
CA LEU A 33 -4.26 -3.27 7.34
C LEU A 33 -3.63 -2.99 5.98
N LEU A 34 -4.40 -2.48 5.02
CA LEU A 34 -3.91 -2.10 3.70
C LEU A 34 -3.95 -0.59 3.50
N LEU A 35 -2.89 -0.04 2.90
CA LEU A 35 -2.65 1.39 2.78
C LEU A 35 -2.49 1.80 1.32
N HIS A 36 -3.21 2.84 0.90
CA HIS A 36 -3.18 3.39 -0.45
C HIS A 36 -1.95 4.27 -0.72
N GLY A 37 -1.72 4.61 -1.99
CA GLY A 37 -0.62 5.44 -2.45
C GLY A 37 -0.81 6.94 -2.21
N PHE A 38 0.25 7.71 -2.46
CA PHE A 38 0.28 9.18 -2.40
C PHE A 38 -0.65 9.78 -3.47
N THR A 39 -1.40 10.81 -3.12
CA THR A 39 -2.44 11.48 -3.92
C THR A 39 -3.64 10.60 -4.30
N ALA A 40 -3.60 9.29 -4.05
CA ALA A 40 -4.65 8.34 -4.39
C ALA A 40 -5.73 8.24 -3.28
N THR A 41 -6.65 7.32 -3.46
CA THR A 41 -7.68 6.98 -2.47
C THR A 41 -7.67 5.48 -2.17
N THR A 42 -8.55 5.02 -1.30
CA THR A 42 -8.71 3.59 -1.02
C THR A 42 -9.06 2.76 -2.24
N ALA A 43 -9.59 3.37 -3.31
CA ALA A 43 -9.93 2.70 -4.57
C ALA A 43 -8.74 1.96 -5.17
N SER A 44 -7.51 2.48 -5.01
CA SER A 44 -6.30 1.86 -5.58
C SER A 44 -5.91 0.51 -4.94
N VAL A 45 -6.44 0.20 -3.75
CA VAL A 45 -6.14 -1.06 -3.03
C VAL A 45 -7.41 -1.82 -2.60
N ARG A 46 -8.59 -1.36 -3.04
CA ARG A 46 -9.88 -1.91 -2.61
C ARG A 46 -10.09 -3.34 -3.08
N ASP A 47 -9.81 -3.63 -4.33
CA ASP A 47 -9.98 -4.97 -4.90
C ASP A 47 -8.98 -5.95 -4.26
N TRP A 48 -7.74 -5.51 -4.02
CA TRP A 48 -6.77 -6.25 -3.24
C TRP A 48 -7.25 -6.53 -1.81
N ALA A 49 -7.90 -5.56 -1.15
CA ALA A 49 -8.48 -5.75 0.18
C ALA A 49 -9.61 -6.79 0.18
N HIS A 50 -10.48 -6.78 -0.81
CA HIS A 50 -11.52 -7.82 -0.97
C HIS A 50 -10.89 -9.19 -1.22
N ALA A 51 -9.90 -9.28 -2.11
CA ALA A 51 -9.21 -10.53 -2.38
C ALA A 51 -8.52 -11.12 -1.13
N VAL A 52 -7.88 -10.26 -0.32
CA VAL A 52 -7.27 -10.69 0.95
C VAL A 52 -8.33 -11.12 1.97
N HIS A 53 -9.47 -10.42 2.03
CA HIS A 53 -10.58 -10.81 2.90
C HIS A 53 -11.15 -12.20 2.55
N GLU A 54 -11.08 -12.61 1.28
CA GLU A 54 -11.48 -13.95 0.83
C GLU A 54 -10.54 -15.08 1.28
N ALA A 55 -9.35 -14.75 1.81
CA ALA A 55 -8.49 -15.75 2.44
C ALA A 55 -9.21 -16.37 3.63
N THR A 56 -9.27 -17.69 3.71
CA THR A 56 -9.89 -18.39 4.85
C THR A 56 -8.84 -19.18 5.61
N ASP A 57 -8.96 -19.21 6.94
CA ASP A 57 -8.20 -20.16 7.75
C ASP A 57 -8.76 -21.59 7.62
N ASP A 58 -8.16 -22.54 8.34
CA ASP A 58 -8.58 -23.95 8.30
C ASP A 58 -10.00 -24.17 8.85
N ALA A 59 -10.55 -23.23 9.59
CA ALA A 59 -11.93 -23.24 10.07
C ALA A 59 -12.91 -22.54 9.11
N GLY A 60 -12.44 -22.00 8.00
CA GLY A 60 -13.23 -21.25 7.04
C GLY A 60 -13.53 -19.80 7.48
N ALA A 61 -12.84 -19.28 8.50
CA ALA A 61 -13.00 -17.91 8.96
C ALA A 61 -12.19 -16.92 8.14
N HIS A 62 -12.80 -15.77 7.82
CA HIS A 62 -12.18 -14.70 7.04
C HIS A 62 -11.38 -13.73 7.91
N PRO A 63 -10.24 -13.18 7.42
CA PRO A 63 -9.53 -12.11 8.10
C PRO A 63 -10.34 -10.82 8.13
N GLY A 64 -10.20 -10.04 9.20
CA GLY A 64 -10.69 -8.66 9.20
C GLY A 64 -9.79 -7.78 8.37
N VAL A 65 -10.36 -6.91 7.49
CA VAL A 65 -9.54 -6.01 6.66
C VAL A 65 -9.96 -4.57 6.87
N ARG A 66 -8.97 -3.68 7.07
CA ARG A 66 -9.15 -2.24 7.17
C ARG A 66 -8.31 -1.51 6.14
N VAL A 67 -8.95 -0.56 5.44
CA VAL A 67 -8.28 0.35 4.51
C VAL A 67 -8.69 1.77 4.89
N PRO A 68 -7.89 2.49 5.68
CA PRO A 68 -8.19 3.87 6.01
C PRO A 68 -7.99 4.80 4.81
N LEU A 69 -8.79 5.85 4.73
CA LEU A 69 -8.49 6.99 3.90
C LEU A 69 -7.54 7.90 4.69
N LEU A 70 -6.32 8.09 4.20
CA LEU A 70 -5.28 8.83 4.91
C LEU A 70 -5.58 10.35 4.92
N PRO A 71 -5.18 11.09 5.96
CA PRO A 71 -5.39 12.54 6.06
C PRO A 71 -4.93 13.30 4.81
N GLY A 72 -5.78 14.21 4.34
CA GLY A 72 -5.55 15.02 3.15
C GLY A 72 -5.76 14.31 1.81
N HIS A 73 -6.21 13.05 1.81
CA HIS A 73 -6.53 12.28 0.61
C HIS A 73 -8.05 12.20 0.38
N GLY A 74 -8.46 12.02 -0.89
CA GLY A 74 -9.88 11.94 -1.26
C GLY A 74 -10.66 13.26 -1.11
N THR A 75 -9.99 14.39 -0.96
CA THR A 75 -10.55 15.74 -0.81
C THR A 75 -9.98 16.68 -1.87
N ARG A 76 -9.03 17.55 -1.52
CA ARG A 76 -8.35 18.47 -2.44
C ARG A 76 -6.85 18.44 -2.17
N TRP A 77 -6.04 18.66 -3.22
CA TRP A 77 -4.59 18.65 -3.11
C TRP A 77 -4.04 19.73 -2.14
N GLU A 78 -4.76 20.84 -1.93
CA GLU A 78 -4.41 21.88 -0.95
C GLU A 78 -4.45 21.31 0.48
N GLU A 79 -5.44 20.50 0.80
CA GLU A 79 -5.54 19.87 2.12
C GLU A 79 -4.42 18.85 2.34
N LEU A 80 -4.01 18.13 1.29
CA LEU A 80 -2.84 17.26 1.34
C LEU A 80 -1.55 18.05 1.58
N ALA A 81 -1.43 19.26 0.98
CA ALA A 81 -0.28 20.14 1.16
C ALA A 81 -0.04 20.53 2.63
N GLU A 82 -1.09 20.57 3.42
CA GLU A 82 -1.05 20.97 4.83
C GLU A 82 -0.71 19.79 5.78
N GLN A 83 -0.73 18.55 5.28
CA GLN A 83 -0.54 17.39 6.14
C GLN A 83 0.94 17.13 6.44
N PRO A 84 1.34 17.09 7.71
CA PRO A 84 2.63 16.53 8.07
C PRO A 84 2.60 15.00 7.93
N TRP A 85 3.72 14.38 7.57
CA TRP A 85 3.79 12.91 7.41
C TRP A 85 3.39 12.15 8.70
N GLN A 86 3.54 12.79 9.86
CA GLN A 86 3.10 12.22 11.14
C GLN A 86 1.60 11.99 11.19
N ALA A 87 0.79 12.85 10.55
CA ALA A 87 -0.65 12.66 10.49
C ALA A 87 -1.01 11.34 9.78
N TRP A 88 -0.30 11.01 8.70
CA TRP A 88 -0.48 9.71 8.01
C TRP A 88 -0.09 8.53 8.91
N ARG A 89 1.08 8.62 9.58
CA ARG A 89 1.53 7.61 10.55
C ARG A 89 0.53 7.42 11.68
N ASP A 90 0.01 8.50 12.26
CA ASP A 90 -0.88 8.43 13.42
C ASP A 90 -2.24 7.80 13.02
N ALA A 91 -2.76 8.11 11.83
CA ALA A 91 -3.94 7.46 11.27
C ALA A 91 -3.71 5.95 11.06
N VAL A 92 -2.52 5.54 10.59
CA VAL A 92 -2.15 4.12 10.45
C VAL A 92 -2.03 3.45 11.83
N ASP A 93 -1.37 4.09 12.79
CA ASP A 93 -1.23 3.57 14.16
C ASP A 93 -2.62 3.37 14.82
N GLU A 94 -3.57 4.27 14.60
CA GLU A 94 -4.95 4.12 15.10
C GLU A 94 -5.61 2.84 14.57
N GLN A 95 -5.53 2.60 13.26
CA GLN A 95 -6.13 1.41 12.64
C GLN A 95 -5.38 0.12 13.00
N TYR A 96 -4.05 0.18 13.16
CA TYR A 96 -3.27 -0.94 13.68
C TYR A 96 -3.77 -1.36 15.07
N TRP A 97 -3.93 -0.41 16.00
CA TRP A 97 -4.41 -0.71 17.33
C TRP A 97 -5.88 -1.15 17.37
N ALA A 98 -6.69 -0.69 16.42
CA ALA A 98 -8.07 -1.20 16.28
C ALA A 98 -8.03 -2.69 15.90
N LEU A 99 -7.23 -3.10 14.91
CA LEU A 99 -7.06 -4.50 14.52
C LEU A 99 -6.47 -5.36 15.65
N ARG A 100 -5.45 -4.85 16.38
CA ARG A 100 -4.83 -5.58 17.50
C ARG A 100 -5.77 -5.87 18.66
N ARG A 101 -6.84 -5.11 18.82
CA ARG A 101 -7.90 -5.40 19.82
C ARG A 101 -8.87 -6.47 19.36
N GLU A 102 -9.00 -6.66 18.06
CA GLU A 102 -9.98 -7.58 17.45
C GLU A 102 -9.33 -8.91 17.01
N HIS A 103 -8.01 -8.88 16.71
CA HIS A 103 -7.28 -10.00 16.11
C HIS A 103 -5.94 -10.25 16.81
N GLU A 104 -5.54 -11.52 16.91
CA GLU A 104 -4.27 -11.95 17.51
C GLU A 104 -3.07 -11.61 16.60
N HIS A 105 -3.24 -11.76 15.29
CA HIS A 105 -2.22 -11.52 14.28
C HIS A 105 -2.58 -10.31 13.44
N VAL A 106 -1.63 -9.40 13.22
CA VAL A 106 -1.83 -8.27 12.31
C VAL A 106 -0.82 -8.35 11.17
N VAL A 107 -1.33 -8.34 9.94
CA VAL A 107 -0.57 -8.16 8.72
C VAL A 107 -0.74 -6.72 8.25
N VAL A 108 0.34 -6.08 7.85
CA VAL A 108 0.30 -4.72 7.30
C VAL A 108 0.77 -4.73 5.86
N GLY A 109 0.13 -3.95 5.01
CA GLY A 109 0.52 -3.88 3.61
C GLY A 109 0.18 -2.53 2.98
N GLY A 110 0.69 -2.28 1.78
CA GLY A 110 0.36 -1.06 1.07
C GLY A 110 1.06 -0.90 -0.26
N LEU A 111 0.47 0.00 -1.05
CA LEU A 111 0.96 0.43 -2.35
C LEU A 111 1.78 1.71 -2.20
N SER A 112 2.96 1.79 -2.78
CA SER A 112 3.77 3.03 -2.90
C SER A 112 4.04 3.69 -1.53
N MET A 113 3.53 4.90 -1.27
CA MET A 113 3.57 5.55 0.05
C MET A 113 2.96 4.66 1.13
N GLY A 114 1.86 3.97 0.82
CA GLY A 114 1.24 3.00 1.74
C GLY A 114 2.22 1.87 2.12
N GLY A 115 3.05 1.42 1.17
CA GLY A 115 4.13 0.46 1.43
C GLY A 115 5.21 1.03 2.36
N ALA A 116 5.61 2.29 2.20
CA ALA A 116 6.52 2.95 3.11
C ALA A 116 5.94 3.08 4.53
N LEU A 117 4.64 3.40 4.65
CA LEU A 117 3.94 3.45 5.94
C LEU A 117 3.79 2.07 6.59
N ALA A 118 3.53 1.02 5.79
CA ALA A 118 3.47 -0.36 6.27
C ALA A 118 4.82 -0.81 6.84
N LEU A 119 5.93 -0.55 6.14
CA LEU A 119 7.29 -0.79 6.63
C LEU A 119 7.61 0.01 7.89
N HIS A 120 7.24 1.30 7.90
CA HIS A 120 7.41 2.16 9.09
C HIS A 120 6.66 1.61 10.31
N THR A 121 5.48 1.05 10.09
CA THR A 121 4.67 0.40 11.14
C THR A 121 5.32 -0.91 11.59
N ALA A 122 5.72 -1.78 10.67
CA ALA A 122 6.37 -3.06 10.97
C ALA A 122 7.68 -2.90 11.75
N ALA A 123 8.43 -1.82 11.51
CA ALA A 123 9.65 -1.50 12.27
C ALA A 123 9.38 -1.04 13.71
N ARG A 124 8.14 -0.69 14.06
CA ARG A 124 7.76 -0.10 15.37
C ARG A 124 6.77 -0.96 16.15
N ARG A 125 6.11 -1.88 15.48
CA ARG A 125 4.99 -2.66 16.00
C ARG A 125 5.22 -4.13 15.70
N GLU A 126 4.68 -4.98 16.54
CA GLU A 126 4.64 -6.41 16.29
C GLU A 126 3.61 -6.70 15.18
N VAL A 127 4.10 -7.21 14.05
CA VAL A 127 3.26 -7.64 12.92
C VAL A 127 3.63 -9.07 12.53
N SER A 128 2.65 -9.83 12.07
CA SER A 128 2.84 -11.21 11.66
C SER A 128 3.35 -11.34 10.23
N GLY A 129 3.23 -10.28 9.44
CA GLY A 129 3.75 -10.23 8.07
C GLY A 129 3.55 -8.87 7.41
N VAL A 130 4.25 -8.67 6.29
CA VAL A 130 4.23 -7.42 5.50
C VAL A 130 3.98 -7.73 4.03
N LEU A 131 3.05 -7.00 3.39
CA LEU A 131 2.73 -7.10 1.97
C LEU A 131 2.97 -5.75 1.27
N LEU A 132 3.89 -5.69 0.33
CA LEU A 132 4.30 -4.44 -0.30
C LEU A 132 4.11 -4.48 -1.80
N VAL A 133 3.54 -3.43 -2.37
CA VAL A 133 3.43 -3.25 -3.81
C VAL A 133 4.18 -1.97 -4.18
N ASN A 134 5.27 -2.10 -4.92
CA ASN A 134 6.11 -0.98 -5.35
C ASN A 134 6.37 0.05 -4.24
N PRO A 135 6.91 -0.34 -3.06
CA PRO A 135 7.00 0.53 -1.90
C PRO A 135 7.88 1.75 -2.17
N ALA A 136 7.41 2.94 -1.82
CA ALA A 136 8.14 4.18 -2.06
C ALA A 136 9.26 4.38 -1.02
N LEU A 137 10.46 3.94 -1.33
CA LEU A 137 11.69 4.20 -0.56
C LEU A 137 12.72 5.01 -1.37
N SER A 138 12.68 4.91 -2.70
CA SER A 138 13.49 5.67 -3.65
C SER A 138 12.65 6.02 -4.88
N LEU A 139 12.67 7.28 -5.33
CA LEU A 139 11.92 7.74 -6.49
C LEU A 139 12.79 7.80 -7.73
N VAL A 140 12.21 7.48 -8.90
CA VAL A 140 12.87 7.64 -10.22
C VAL A 140 13.30 9.09 -10.41
N ASN A 141 12.41 10.04 -10.12
CA ASN A 141 12.74 11.46 -10.17
C ASN A 141 13.54 11.89 -8.93
N ARG A 142 14.87 11.82 -9.01
CA ARG A 142 15.78 12.22 -7.92
C ARG A 142 15.68 13.70 -7.53
N MET A 143 15.12 14.56 -8.40
CA MET A 143 14.91 15.98 -8.08
C MET A 143 13.78 16.17 -7.04
N ALA A 144 12.88 15.20 -6.89
CA ALA A 144 11.83 15.22 -5.86
C ALA A 144 12.39 15.37 -4.43
N ARG A 145 13.62 14.91 -4.16
CA ARG A 145 14.31 15.10 -2.86
C ARG A 145 14.51 16.57 -2.47
N PHE A 146 14.52 17.46 -3.44
CA PHE A 146 14.67 18.91 -3.22
C PHE A 146 13.34 19.65 -3.12
N SER A 147 12.22 18.95 -3.09
CA SER A 147 10.87 19.55 -3.00
C SER A 147 10.73 20.51 -1.83
N HIS A 148 11.41 20.26 -0.70
CA HIS A 148 11.41 21.15 0.47
C HIS A 148 12.01 22.55 0.18
N LEU A 149 12.95 22.64 -0.79
CA LEU A 149 13.52 23.93 -1.21
C LEU A 149 12.61 24.66 -2.19
N ALA A 150 11.87 23.93 -3.01
CA ALA A 150 11.00 24.50 -4.04
C ALA A 150 9.59 24.84 -3.49
N SER A 151 9.09 24.12 -2.50
CA SER A 151 7.72 24.24 -1.98
C SER A 151 7.33 25.65 -1.47
N PRO A 152 8.24 26.48 -0.93
CA PRO A 152 7.87 27.86 -0.56
C PRO A 152 7.54 28.76 -1.75
N VAL A 153 7.99 28.41 -2.97
CA VAL A 153 7.82 29.22 -4.18
C VAL A 153 6.86 28.58 -5.17
N VAL A 154 6.87 27.23 -5.26
CA VAL A 154 6.03 26.45 -6.16
C VAL A 154 5.11 25.56 -5.34
N ALA A 155 3.82 25.86 -5.34
CA ALA A 155 2.83 25.15 -4.51
C ALA A 155 2.63 23.69 -5.00
N SER A 156 2.53 23.47 -6.31
CA SER A 156 2.24 22.16 -6.89
C SER A 156 2.76 22.02 -8.32
N LEU A 157 2.93 20.76 -8.74
CA LEU A 157 3.23 20.33 -10.11
C LEU A 157 2.00 19.57 -10.69
N PRO A 158 1.98 19.25 -12.01
CA PRO A 158 1.00 18.33 -12.57
C PRO A 158 0.97 17.01 -11.80
N GLY A 159 -0.19 16.37 -11.74
CA GLY A 159 -0.38 15.10 -11.04
C GLY A 159 0.57 14.00 -11.54
N ILE A 160 0.99 13.13 -10.63
CA ILE A 160 1.91 11.99 -10.90
C ILE A 160 1.21 10.63 -10.84
N GLY A 161 -0.13 10.59 -10.71
CA GLY A 161 -0.91 9.35 -10.64
C GLY A 161 -1.21 8.74 -12.01
N GLY A 162 -1.79 7.53 -12.00
CA GLY A 162 -2.26 6.86 -13.20
C GLY A 162 -1.20 6.08 -13.95
N ASP A 163 -0.09 5.72 -13.31
CA ASP A 163 0.92 4.82 -13.91
C ASP A 163 0.41 3.37 -13.89
N VAL A 164 -0.51 3.08 -14.79
CA VAL A 164 -1.16 1.77 -15.01
C VAL A 164 -1.00 1.41 -16.48
N LYS A 165 -0.61 0.16 -16.77
CA LYS A 165 -0.42 -0.35 -18.13
C LYS A 165 -1.74 -0.73 -18.80
N LYS A 166 -2.71 -1.17 -18.02
CA LYS A 166 -4.03 -1.60 -18.45
C LYS A 166 -4.88 -0.41 -18.90
N GLU A 167 -5.29 -0.36 -20.16
CA GLU A 167 -5.95 0.81 -20.78
C GLU A 167 -7.29 1.20 -20.13
N ASP A 168 -8.04 0.23 -19.61
CA ASP A 168 -9.36 0.45 -18.99
C ASP A 168 -9.30 0.72 -17.49
N ALA A 169 -8.12 0.69 -16.87
CA ALA A 169 -7.95 0.94 -15.44
C ALA A 169 -7.60 2.42 -15.20
N LEU A 170 -8.36 3.06 -14.33
CA LEU A 170 -8.14 4.45 -13.95
C LEU A 170 -7.89 4.53 -12.46
N GLU A 171 -6.71 5.02 -12.08
CA GLU A 171 -6.45 5.41 -10.71
C GLU A 171 -7.09 6.77 -10.42
N SER A 172 -7.81 6.88 -9.31
CA SER A 172 -8.35 8.15 -8.84
C SER A 172 -7.31 8.88 -8.01
N THR A 173 -6.72 9.91 -8.59
CA THR A 173 -5.70 10.77 -7.96
C THR A 173 -6.03 12.23 -8.14
N TYR A 174 -5.32 13.12 -7.44
CA TYR A 174 -5.38 14.55 -7.71
C TYR A 174 -4.73 14.88 -9.05
N ASP A 175 -5.28 15.88 -9.72
CA ASP A 175 -4.72 16.47 -10.95
C ASP A 175 -3.43 17.26 -10.71
N ARG A 176 -3.13 17.56 -9.43
CA ARG A 176 -1.94 18.28 -8.98
C ARG A 176 -1.24 17.58 -7.83
N THR A 177 0.09 17.66 -7.82
CA THR A 177 0.95 17.12 -6.78
C THR A 177 1.54 18.25 -5.95
N PRO A 178 1.14 18.42 -4.67
CA PRO A 178 1.64 19.48 -3.82
C PRO A 178 3.08 19.22 -3.39
N LEU A 179 4.01 20.15 -3.66
CA LEU A 179 5.42 19.98 -3.33
C LEU A 179 5.70 19.93 -1.83
N ALA A 180 4.88 20.59 -1.01
CA ALA A 180 4.97 20.52 0.44
C ALA A 180 4.73 19.07 0.93
N ALA A 181 3.71 18.38 0.38
CA ALA A 181 3.45 16.99 0.73
C ALA A 181 4.50 16.02 0.17
N VAL A 182 5.08 16.29 -1.02
CA VAL A 182 6.25 15.53 -1.51
C VAL A 182 7.43 15.66 -0.56
N ALA A 183 7.66 16.83 0.03
CA ALA A 183 8.69 16.99 1.05
C ALA A 183 8.42 16.14 2.30
N GLN A 184 7.15 16.03 2.73
CA GLN A 184 6.76 15.17 3.84
C GLN A 184 6.94 13.67 3.49
N LEU A 185 6.59 13.27 2.27
CA LEU A 185 6.84 11.91 1.77
C LEU A 185 8.33 11.57 1.79
N ASN A 186 9.20 12.49 1.36
CA ASN A 186 10.66 12.29 1.43
C ASN A 186 11.14 12.06 2.87
N VAL A 187 10.61 12.80 3.85
CA VAL A 187 10.94 12.59 5.26
C VAL A 187 10.53 11.18 5.71
N LEU A 188 9.31 10.75 5.38
CA LEU A 188 8.83 9.40 5.67
C LEU A 188 9.76 8.34 5.07
N MET A 189 10.07 8.43 3.76
CA MET A 189 10.94 7.50 3.05
C MET A 189 12.32 7.37 3.72
N HIS A 190 13.00 8.49 3.98
CA HIS A 190 14.32 8.50 4.63
C HIS A 190 14.30 7.91 6.03
N ARG A 191 13.25 8.14 6.80
CA ARG A 191 13.09 7.56 8.13
C ARG A 191 12.86 6.06 8.05
N THR A 192 11.99 5.63 7.14
CA THR A 192 11.66 4.21 6.94
C THR A 192 12.88 3.40 6.52
N VAL A 193 13.68 3.88 5.55
CA VAL A 193 14.93 3.21 5.14
C VAL A 193 15.86 2.94 6.33
N ARG A 194 16.02 3.91 7.23
CA ARG A 194 16.86 3.74 8.43
C ARG A 194 16.32 2.73 9.45
N MET A 195 15.03 2.40 9.35
CA MET A 195 14.36 1.50 10.28
C MET A 195 14.21 0.09 9.73
N LEU A 196 14.52 -0.18 8.46
CA LEU A 196 14.44 -1.50 7.84
C LEU A 196 15.11 -2.61 8.68
N PRO A 197 16.29 -2.40 9.31
CA PRO A 197 16.90 -3.44 10.14
C PRO A 197 16.06 -3.87 11.36
N ALA A 198 15.08 -3.09 11.78
CA ALA A 198 14.18 -3.46 12.87
C ALA A 198 13.01 -4.37 12.43
N ILE A 199 12.82 -4.56 11.12
CA ILE A 199 11.74 -5.39 10.58
C ILE A 199 12.18 -6.85 10.60
N THR A 200 11.56 -7.65 11.45
CA THR A 200 11.81 -9.10 11.60
C THR A 200 10.68 -9.95 11.01
N ALA A 201 9.55 -9.34 10.69
CA ALA A 201 8.40 -10.03 10.13
C ALA A 201 8.68 -10.50 8.68
N PRO A 202 8.15 -11.65 8.27
CA PRO A 202 8.23 -12.11 6.89
C PRO A 202 7.54 -11.09 5.96
N THR A 203 8.18 -10.79 4.85
CA THR A 203 7.78 -9.70 3.94
C THR A 203 7.70 -10.19 2.50
N VAL A 204 6.59 -9.92 1.82
CA VAL A 204 6.46 -10.06 0.36
C VAL A 204 6.54 -8.69 -0.27
N VAL A 205 7.40 -8.55 -1.27
CA VAL A 205 7.51 -7.34 -2.09
C VAL A 205 7.12 -7.68 -3.52
N PHE A 206 6.05 -7.11 -4.01
CA PHE A 206 5.70 -7.14 -5.42
C PHE A 206 6.37 -5.95 -6.09
N ARG A 207 7.22 -6.23 -7.09
CA ARG A 207 8.01 -5.24 -7.83
C ARG A 207 7.65 -5.28 -9.30
N SER A 208 7.14 -4.19 -9.85
CA SER A 208 6.96 -4.06 -11.29
C SER A 208 8.32 -3.90 -11.99
N GLU A 209 8.55 -4.66 -13.06
CA GLU A 209 9.77 -4.53 -13.88
C GLU A 209 9.89 -3.13 -14.50
N VAL A 210 8.75 -2.53 -14.84
CA VAL A 210 8.65 -1.17 -15.35
C VAL A 210 7.82 -0.34 -14.39
N ASP A 211 8.46 0.58 -13.68
CA ASP A 211 7.84 1.53 -12.76
C ASP A 211 8.40 2.93 -13.04
N HIS A 212 7.53 3.88 -13.43
CA HIS A 212 7.95 5.23 -13.80
C HIS A 212 7.99 6.20 -12.61
N ILE A 213 7.55 5.75 -11.43
CA ILE A 213 7.41 6.56 -10.21
C ILE A 213 8.47 6.18 -9.16
N VAL A 214 8.51 4.89 -8.79
CA VAL A 214 9.41 4.35 -7.76
C VAL A 214 10.57 3.60 -8.42
N SER A 215 11.79 3.85 -7.95
CA SER A 215 12.97 3.10 -8.42
C SER A 215 12.93 1.65 -7.93
N GLY A 216 13.30 0.72 -8.80
CA GLY A 216 13.48 -0.70 -8.47
C GLY A 216 14.39 -0.94 -7.25
N ASP A 217 15.34 -0.03 -6.99
CA ASP A 217 16.18 -0.03 -5.78
C ASP A 217 15.37 -0.11 -4.47
N SER A 218 14.09 0.29 -4.49
CA SER A 218 13.23 0.22 -3.29
C SER A 218 13.00 -1.20 -2.81
N ALA A 219 12.78 -2.15 -3.70
CA ALA A 219 12.62 -3.56 -3.36
C ALA A 219 13.95 -4.16 -2.86
N ASP A 220 15.05 -3.79 -3.50
CA ASP A 220 16.38 -4.24 -3.13
C ASP A 220 16.77 -3.73 -1.71
N LEU A 221 16.46 -2.46 -1.40
CA LEU A 221 16.64 -1.91 -0.05
C LEU A 221 15.88 -2.71 1.01
N VAL A 222 14.64 -3.12 0.73
CA VAL A 222 13.86 -3.97 1.67
C VAL A 222 14.52 -5.33 1.83
N ALA A 223 14.91 -5.98 0.73
CA ALA A 223 15.51 -7.31 0.73
C ALA A 223 16.88 -7.35 1.43
N GLU A 224 17.71 -6.31 1.23
CA GLU A 224 19.06 -6.25 1.77
C GLU A 224 19.13 -5.84 3.25
N HIS A 225 18.17 -5.00 3.69
CA HIS A 225 18.29 -4.35 5.00
C HIS A 225 17.28 -4.83 6.04
N SER A 226 16.19 -5.52 5.65
CA SER A 226 15.29 -6.12 6.65
C SER A 226 15.93 -7.34 7.32
N SER A 227 15.69 -7.52 8.62
CA SER A 227 16.20 -8.70 9.36
C SER A 227 15.32 -9.94 9.19
N GLY A 228 14.07 -9.75 8.76
CA GLY A 228 13.14 -10.83 8.45
C GLY A 228 13.37 -11.42 7.06
N GLU A 229 12.72 -12.53 6.78
CA GLU A 229 12.71 -13.13 5.44
C GLU A 229 11.96 -12.23 4.47
N VAL A 230 12.57 -11.95 3.31
CA VAL A 230 11.96 -11.12 2.25
C VAL A 230 11.87 -11.92 0.97
N ARG A 231 10.68 -12.02 0.42
CA ARG A 231 10.42 -12.58 -0.91
C ARG A 231 10.07 -11.45 -1.88
N VAL A 232 10.85 -11.29 -2.93
CA VAL A 232 10.54 -10.37 -4.04
C VAL A 232 9.84 -11.16 -5.15
N VAL A 233 8.72 -10.63 -5.64
CA VAL A 233 7.93 -11.17 -6.75
C VAL A 233 7.92 -10.13 -7.86
N ASP A 234 8.55 -10.43 -8.98
CA ASP A 234 8.60 -9.54 -10.14
C ASP A 234 7.29 -9.63 -10.93
N LEU A 235 6.71 -8.45 -11.24
CA LEU A 235 5.49 -8.27 -12.02
C LEU A 235 5.87 -7.77 -13.42
N GLN A 236 5.66 -8.61 -14.43
CA GLN A 236 6.15 -8.34 -15.81
C GLN A 236 5.17 -7.53 -16.65
N ASN A 237 3.89 -7.51 -16.26
CA ASN A 237 2.82 -6.92 -17.07
C ASN A 237 2.14 -5.72 -16.42
N SER A 238 2.72 -5.18 -15.35
CA SER A 238 2.14 -4.05 -14.61
C SER A 238 3.15 -2.91 -14.45
N TYR A 239 2.61 -1.68 -14.38
CA TYR A 239 3.36 -0.49 -13.99
C TYR A 239 3.22 -0.24 -12.48
N HIS A 240 3.42 1.01 -12.03
CA HIS A 240 3.47 1.36 -10.61
C HIS A 240 2.25 0.91 -9.80
N VAL A 241 1.03 1.12 -10.32
CA VAL A 241 -0.23 0.80 -9.63
C VAL A 241 -0.66 -0.63 -9.96
N ALA A 242 0.20 -1.61 -9.65
CA ALA A 242 0.01 -3.01 -10.01
C ALA A 242 -1.27 -3.65 -9.40
N THR A 243 -1.83 -3.05 -8.36
CA THR A 243 -3.11 -3.45 -7.75
C THR A 243 -4.33 -3.25 -8.65
N LEU A 244 -4.22 -2.41 -9.68
CA LEU A 244 -5.27 -2.15 -10.68
C LEU A 244 -4.89 -2.67 -12.07
N ASP A 245 -3.71 -3.26 -12.21
CA ASP A 245 -3.10 -3.61 -13.48
C ASP A 245 -3.19 -5.10 -13.82
N HIS A 246 -2.54 -5.53 -14.87
CA HIS A 246 -2.63 -6.89 -15.42
C HIS A 246 -2.19 -7.99 -14.44
N ASP A 247 -1.19 -7.72 -13.58
CA ASP A 247 -0.69 -8.70 -12.60
C ASP A 247 -1.47 -8.66 -11.28
N ALA A 248 -2.55 -7.86 -11.14
CA ALA A 248 -3.37 -7.83 -9.94
C ALA A 248 -3.86 -9.23 -9.50
N PRO A 249 -4.34 -10.13 -10.40
CA PRO A 249 -4.75 -11.48 -10.00
C PRO A 249 -3.61 -12.32 -9.40
N LEU A 250 -2.39 -12.17 -9.88
CA LEU A 250 -1.19 -12.84 -9.34
C LEU A 250 -0.88 -12.31 -7.93
N LEU A 251 -0.85 -10.99 -7.79
CA LEU A 251 -0.62 -10.29 -6.54
C LEU A 251 -1.64 -10.68 -5.48
N GLU A 252 -2.93 -10.68 -5.82
CA GLU A 252 -4.04 -11.06 -4.94
C GLU A 252 -3.92 -12.52 -4.47
N ARG A 253 -3.63 -13.46 -5.38
CA ARG A 253 -3.44 -14.87 -5.06
C ARG A 253 -2.29 -15.08 -4.07
N ILE A 254 -1.12 -14.50 -4.36
CA ILE A 254 0.05 -14.62 -3.48
C ILE A 254 -0.20 -13.95 -2.13
N SER A 255 -0.92 -12.82 -2.10
CA SER A 255 -1.28 -12.13 -0.86
C SER A 255 -2.20 -12.98 0.03
N ARG A 256 -3.19 -13.67 -0.54
CA ARG A 256 -4.05 -14.61 0.21
C ARG A 256 -3.22 -15.73 0.84
N ASP A 257 -2.37 -16.37 0.04
CA ASP A 257 -1.51 -17.45 0.51
C ASP A 257 -0.55 -16.97 1.62
N ALA A 258 0.01 -15.76 1.47
CA ALA A 258 0.89 -15.16 2.47
C ALA A 258 0.15 -14.88 3.79
N VAL A 259 -1.05 -14.31 3.74
CA VAL A 259 -1.86 -14.02 4.94
C VAL A 259 -2.16 -15.30 5.71
N GLN A 260 -2.52 -16.40 5.04
CA GLN A 260 -2.74 -17.70 5.68
C GLN A 260 -1.47 -18.24 6.35
N ARG A 261 -0.30 -18.11 5.73
CA ARG A 261 0.98 -18.54 6.29
C ARG A 261 1.41 -17.70 7.48
N PHE A 262 1.29 -16.38 7.37
CA PHE A 262 1.65 -15.45 8.45
C PHE A 262 0.84 -15.70 9.72
N SER A 263 -0.43 -16.10 9.59
CA SER A 263 -1.26 -16.47 10.74
C SER A 263 -0.79 -17.71 11.49
N ARG A 264 -0.05 -18.60 10.81
CA ARG A 264 0.50 -19.83 11.38
C ARG A 264 1.94 -19.67 11.86
N GLY A 265 2.54 -18.48 11.70
CA GLY A 265 3.97 -18.25 11.94
C GLY A 265 4.87 -19.03 10.97
N GLU A 266 4.33 -19.41 9.81
CA GLU A 266 5.07 -20.17 8.80
C GLU A 266 5.97 -19.23 7.99
N ARG A 267 7.16 -19.72 7.63
CA ARG A 267 8.05 -19.05 6.66
C ARG A 267 7.57 -19.34 5.24
N PHE A 268 8.08 -18.56 4.28
CA PHE A 268 7.85 -18.86 2.86
C PHE A 268 8.45 -20.25 2.55
N LEU A 269 7.69 -21.08 1.80
CA LEU A 269 8.30 -22.27 1.23
C LEU A 269 9.38 -21.84 0.22
N PRO A 270 10.50 -22.62 0.10
CA PRO A 270 11.40 -22.45 -1.02
C PRO A 270 10.56 -22.50 -2.32
N GLU A 271 10.96 -21.72 -3.31
CA GLU A 271 10.27 -21.59 -4.59
C GLU A 271 9.83 -22.98 -5.09
N ASP A 272 8.52 -23.11 -5.37
CA ASP A 272 8.03 -24.25 -6.11
C ASP A 272 8.74 -24.19 -7.46
N PRO A 273 9.56 -25.18 -7.85
CA PRO A 273 10.19 -25.18 -9.15
C PRO A 273 9.07 -25.22 -10.18
N SER A 274 8.95 -24.11 -10.95
CA SER A 274 8.02 -23.91 -12.06
C SER A 274 7.95 -25.08 -13.03
#